data_2b985be3e55b9d81500db0e7b30a7773
#
_entry.id   2b985be3e55b9d81500db0e7b30a7773
#
_cell.length_a   1.000
_cell.length_b   1.000
_cell.length_c   1.000
_cell.angle_alpha   90.00
_cell.angle_beta   90.00
_cell.angle_gamma   90.00
#
_symmetry.space_group_name_H-M   'P 1'
#
loop_
_entity.id
_entity.type
_entity.pdbx_description
1 polymer ?
#
loop_
_entity_poly.entity_id
_entity_poly.type
_entity_poly.pdbx_seq_one_letter_code
_entity_poly.pdbx_strand_id
1 'polypeptide(L)'
;MSWAHPKFGTLLASSSYDGRVNIYRESPAQTPSHSPQWSLVFTSTIHTASVNMVAWSPPELGCLLACASSDGNVSVLEFRDNQWGHVIFPAHGMGVNAVSWAPTGIPGAIARKDGGATAGAPVRRFVTGGSDNEVKVWEWNNTAQRYENTVVLPDGHSDWVRDVAWSPTLLSKSYIASASQDKTVRIWTSVNPADASSWLLTKTLEFDAVLWRVSWSLSGNILAVSGGDNKVTLWKEDLKGKWELVKEVTE
;
A
#
# COMPACT_ATOMS: atom_id res chain seq x y z
N MET A 1 -1.46 9.73 -7.40
CA MET A 1 -1.99 10.72 -6.43
C MET A 1 -2.63 9.97 -5.26
N SER A 2 -2.55 10.54 -4.06
CA SER A 2 -3.11 9.94 -2.83
C SER A 2 -3.59 11.04 -1.87
N TRP A 3 -4.76 10.84 -1.25
CA TRP A 3 -5.30 11.73 -0.23
C TRP A 3 -4.80 11.32 1.16
N ALA A 4 -4.40 12.29 1.96
CA ALA A 4 -4.12 12.07 3.37
C ALA A 4 -5.42 11.90 4.18
N HIS A 5 -5.30 11.29 5.36
CA HIS A 5 -6.43 11.22 6.28
C HIS A 5 -6.86 12.63 6.73
N PRO A 6 -8.17 12.94 6.79
CA PRO A 6 -8.70 14.26 7.13
C PRO A 6 -8.18 14.87 8.45
N LYS A 7 -7.73 14.04 9.39
CA LYS A 7 -7.11 14.46 10.65
C LYS A 7 -5.90 15.38 10.44
N PHE A 8 -5.21 15.30 9.28
CA PHE A 8 -4.06 16.14 8.94
C PHE A 8 -4.43 17.38 8.12
N GLY A 9 -5.74 17.59 7.90
CA GLY A 9 -6.28 18.58 6.98
C GLY A 9 -6.44 18.02 5.57
N THR A 10 -6.92 18.81 4.64
CA THR A 10 -7.10 18.41 3.25
C THR A 10 -5.75 18.46 2.54
N LEU A 11 -5.05 17.33 2.48
CA LEU A 11 -3.75 17.18 1.82
C LEU A 11 -3.86 16.19 0.66
N LEU A 12 -3.26 16.56 -0.47
CA LEU A 12 -3.12 15.71 -1.65
C LEU A 12 -1.65 15.54 -2.00
N ALA A 13 -1.18 14.31 -2.12
CA ALA A 13 0.14 14.00 -2.65
C ALA A 13 0.04 13.59 -4.12
N SER A 14 0.97 14.08 -4.94
CA SER A 14 1.17 13.64 -6.32
C SER A 14 2.60 13.19 -6.55
N SER A 15 2.78 12.17 -7.37
CA SER A 15 4.07 11.69 -7.85
C SER A 15 4.21 11.96 -9.34
N SER A 16 5.44 12.16 -9.79
CA SER A 16 5.75 12.54 -11.17
C SER A 16 6.85 11.66 -11.76
N TYR A 17 6.82 11.57 -13.10
CA TYR A 17 7.83 10.91 -13.91
C TYR A 17 9.22 11.53 -13.75
N ASP A 18 9.29 12.83 -13.42
CA ASP A 18 10.54 13.58 -13.22
C ASP A 18 11.21 13.33 -11.84
N GLY A 19 10.73 12.37 -11.08
CA GLY A 19 11.27 12.03 -9.75
C GLY A 19 10.72 12.88 -8.60
N ARG A 20 9.82 13.82 -8.88
CA ARG A 20 9.27 14.71 -7.84
C ARG A 20 8.05 14.11 -7.17
N VAL A 21 7.92 14.45 -5.89
CA VAL A 21 6.70 14.27 -5.11
C VAL A 21 6.26 15.61 -4.59
N ASN A 22 5.04 16.03 -4.94
CA ASN A 22 4.46 17.29 -4.51
C ASN A 22 3.33 17.05 -3.51
N ILE A 23 3.28 17.85 -2.45
CA ILE A 23 2.19 17.84 -1.48
C ILE A 23 1.48 19.18 -1.52
N TYR A 24 0.18 19.12 -1.74
CA TYR A 24 -0.71 20.26 -1.81
C TYR A 24 -1.63 20.27 -0.59
N ARG A 25 -1.94 21.47 -0.12
CA ARG A 25 -2.92 21.72 0.95
C ARG A 25 -4.03 22.61 0.42
N GLU A 26 -5.26 22.23 0.72
CA GLU A 26 -6.41 23.09 0.55
C GLU A 26 -6.54 24.04 1.74
N SER A 27 -6.63 25.33 1.45
CA SER A 27 -6.98 26.35 2.45
C SER A 27 -8.49 26.63 2.35
N PRO A 28 -9.21 26.65 3.48
CA PRO A 28 -10.64 26.98 3.44
C PRO A 28 -10.87 28.37 2.88
N ALA A 29 -12.02 28.57 2.24
CA ALA A 29 -12.43 29.85 1.73
C ALA A 29 -12.50 30.87 2.89
N GLN A 30 -11.85 32.01 2.73
CA GLN A 30 -11.86 33.08 3.73
C GLN A 30 -13.21 33.80 3.84
N THR A 31 -14.03 33.73 2.78
CA THR A 31 -15.40 34.27 2.75
C THR A 31 -16.28 33.33 1.92
N PRO A 32 -17.63 33.35 2.12
CA PRO A 32 -18.56 32.51 1.36
C PRO A 32 -18.51 32.70 -0.16
N SER A 33 -17.97 33.80 -0.64
CA SER A 33 -17.85 34.14 -2.07
C SER A 33 -16.53 33.69 -2.70
N HIS A 34 -15.58 33.15 -1.95
CA HIS A 34 -14.29 32.67 -2.46
C HIS A 34 -14.24 31.15 -2.49
N SER A 35 -13.73 30.59 -3.58
CA SER A 35 -13.45 29.15 -3.67
C SER A 35 -12.27 28.76 -2.78
N PRO A 36 -12.23 27.53 -2.24
CA PRO A 36 -11.05 26.97 -1.60
C PRO A 36 -9.83 27.07 -2.51
N GLN A 37 -8.68 27.42 -1.95
CA GLN A 37 -7.44 27.53 -2.73
C GLN A 37 -6.47 26.40 -2.40
N TRP A 38 -5.89 25.83 -3.44
CA TRP A 38 -4.85 24.83 -3.32
C TRP A 38 -3.47 25.49 -3.39
N SER A 39 -2.61 25.16 -2.43
CA SER A 39 -1.24 25.63 -2.39
C SER A 39 -0.26 24.45 -2.33
N LEU A 40 0.84 24.57 -3.07
CA LEU A 40 1.96 23.64 -2.95
C LEU A 40 2.68 23.92 -1.62
N VAL A 41 2.67 22.96 -0.70
CA VAL A 41 3.29 23.14 0.64
C VAL A 41 4.61 22.42 0.78
N PHE A 42 4.91 21.43 -0.07
CA PHE A 42 6.18 20.71 -0.05
C PHE A 42 6.47 20.05 -1.41
N THR A 43 7.74 20.04 -1.80
CA THR A 43 8.26 19.26 -2.93
C THR A 43 9.46 18.45 -2.48
N SER A 44 9.44 17.15 -2.71
CA SER A 44 10.59 16.26 -2.59
C SER A 44 11.22 16.00 -3.96
N THR A 45 12.56 16.05 -4.01
CA THR A 45 13.37 15.78 -5.22
C THR A 45 14.45 14.73 -4.95
N ILE A 46 14.20 13.84 -3.98
CA ILE A 46 15.20 12.86 -3.52
C ILE A 46 15.35 11.66 -4.45
N HIS A 47 14.34 11.39 -5.30
CA HIS A 47 14.38 10.32 -6.27
C HIS A 47 15.04 10.78 -7.59
N THR A 48 15.81 9.86 -8.20
CA THR A 48 16.55 10.12 -9.43
C THR A 48 15.84 9.60 -10.70
N ALA A 49 14.71 8.92 -10.52
CA ALA A 49 13.85 8.41 -11.58
C ALA A 49 12.37 8.57 -11.22
N SER A 50 11.48 8.14 -12.12
CA SER A 50 10.02 8.23 -11.95
C SER A 50 9.56 7.75 -10.58
N VAL A 51 8.74 8.53 -9.90
CA VAL A 51 8.01 8.08 -8.72
C VAL A 51 6.65 7.54 -9.18
N ASN A 52 6.52 6.20 -9.15
CA ASN A 52 5.42 5.47 -9.75
C ASN A 52 4.15 5.51 -8.89
N MET A 53 4.32 5.47 -7.57
CA MET A 53 3.21 5.45 -6.63
C MET A 53 3.56 6.17 -5.33
N VAL A 54 2.54 6.79 -4.74
CA VAL A 54 2.59 7.39 -3.40
C VAL A 54 1.39 6.91 -2.60
N ALA A 55 1.61 6.62 -1.31
CA ALA A 55 0.55 6.16 -0.41
C ALA A 55 0.74 6.77 0.99
N TRP A 56 -0.32 7.41 1.51
CA TRP A 56 -0.34 7.88 2.89
C TRP A 56 -0.54 6.72 3.86
N SER A 57 0.13 6.80 5.00
CA SER A 57 -0.03 5.83 6.07
C SER A 57 -1.41 5.92 6.74
N PRO A 58 -1.84 4.84 7.44
CA PRO A 58 -2.90 4.95 8.43
C PRO A 58 -2.61 6.08 9.42
N PRO A 59 -3.65 6.83 9.85
CA PRO A 59 -3.47 8.06 10.64
C PRO A 59 -2.87 7.83 12.03
N GLU A 60 -2.93 6.62 12.56
CA GLU A 60 -2.36 6.24 13.86
C GLU A 60 -0.82 6.26 13.84
N LEU A 61 -0.21 6.07 12.67
CA LEU A 61 1.24 6.08 12.49
C LEU A 61 1.84 7.49 12.38
N GLY A 62 1.00 8.51 12.26
CA GLY A 62 1.42 9.88 11.98
C GLY A 62 1.23 10.28 10.52
N CYS A 63 1.72 11.45 10.16
CA CYS A 63 1.64 11.99 8.80
C CYS A 63 2.84 11.47 7.98
N LEU A 64 2.72 10.25 7.45
CA LEU A 64 3.76 9.57 6.68
C LEU A 64 3.28 9.33 5.26
N LEU A 65 4.16 9.55 4.28
CA LEU A 65 3.91 9.26 2.86
C LEU A 65 5.00 8.35 2.32
N ALA A 66 4.65 7.14 1.94
CA ALA A 66 5.55 6.23 1.24
C ALA A 66 5.53 6.50 -0.26
N CYS A 67 6.70 6.48 -0.90
CA CYS A 67 6.91 6.76 -2.32
C CYS A 67 7.71 5.62 -2.94
N ALA A 68 7.19 5.03 -4.00
CA ALA A 68 7.82 3.96 -4.77
C ALA A 68 8.42 4.52 -6.05
N SER A 69 9.72 4.29 -6.28
CA SER A 69 10.42 4.87 -7.44
C SER A 69 11.11 3.84 -8.33
N SER A 70 11.15 4.16 -9.61
CA SER A 70 11.91 3.39 -10.61
C SER A 70 13.42 3.39 -10.39
N ASP A 71 13.95 4.26 -9.50
CA ASP A 71 15.36 4.22 -9.10
C ASP A 71 15.71 3.06 -8.16
N GLY A 72 14.72 2.21 -7.84
CA GLY A 72 14.87 1.04 -6.96
C GLY A 72 14.67 1.34 -5.48
N ASN A 73 14.51 2.61 -5.12
CA ASN A 73 14.35 3.00 -3.73
C ASN A 73 12.88 3.23 -3.36
N VAL A 74 12.61 3.04 -2.08
CA VAL A 74 11.42 3.57 -1.41
C VAL A 74 11.86 4.71 -0.51
N SER A 75 11.14 5.82 -0.54
CA SER A 75 11.26 6.85 0.48
C SER A 75 9.99 6.95 1.32
N VAL A 76 10.16 7.28 2.59
CA VAL A 76 9.05 7.62 3.49
C VAL A 76 9.27 9.04 3.97
N LEU A 77 8.39 9.94 3.55
CA LEU A 77 8.36 11.33 4.00
C LEU A 77 7.55 11.40 5.29
N GLU A 78 8.04 12.11 6.29
CA GLU A 78 7.38 12.30 7.59
C GLU A 78 7.23 13.78 7.89
N PHE A 79 6.00 14.23 8.16
CA PHE A 79 5.75 15.57 8.69
C PHE A 79 5.67 15.51 10.19
N ARG A 80 6.66 16.11 10.83
CA ARG A 80 6.80 16.15 12.28
C ARG A 80 7.42 17.48 12.72
N ASP A 81 6.99 18.00 13.85
CA ASP A 81 7.51 19.25 14.43
C ASP A 81 7.54 20.42 13.42
N ASN A 82 6.49 20.51 12.62
CA ASN A 82 6.31 21.51 11.55
C ASN A 82 7.36 21.45 10.42
N GLN A 83 8.02 20.32 10.25
CA GLN A 83 9.04 20.10 9.22
C GLN A 83 8.81 18.76 8.50
N TRP A 84 9.24 18.70 7.23
CA TRP A 84 9.30 17.48 6.45
C TRP A 84 10.68 16.84 6.59
N GLY A 85 10.72 15.61 7.11
CA GLY A 85 11.88 14.73 7.09
C GLY A 85 11.65 13.59 6.10
N HIS A 86 12.70 12.81 5.83
CA HIS A 86 12.59 11.61 5.01
C HIS A 86 13.58 10.53 5.43
N VAL A 87 13.21 9.30 5.11
CA VAL A 87 14.09 8.14 5.10
C VAL A 87 14.01 7.55 3.71
N ILE A 88 15.14 7.20 3.09
CA ILE A 88 15.22 6.55 1.78
C ILE A 88 16.09 5.30 1.90
N PHE A 89 15.70 4.21 1.22
CA PHE A 89 16.43 2.95 1.26
C PHE A 89 16.21 2.14 -0.03
N PRO A 90 17.18 1.31 -0.44
CA PRO A 90 17.05 0.42 -1.58
C PRO A 90 16.03 -0.70 -1.26
N ALA A 91 15.04 -0.85 -2.12
CA ALA A 91 13.97 -1.82 -1.92
C ALA A 91 13.98 -2.93 -3.00
N HIS A 92 14.12 -2.56 -4.26
CA HIS A 92 14.07 -3.50 -5.38
C HIS A 92 15.18 -3.20 -6.40
N GLY A 93 15.83 -4.24 -6.92
CA GLY A 93 16.99 -4.08 -7.80
C GLY A 93 16.66 -3.48 -9.19
N MET A 94 15.41 -3.60 -9.65
CA MET A 94 14.99 -3.16 -10.99
C MET A 94 13.90 -2.08 -10.96
N GLY A 95 13.68 -1.44 -9.81
CA GLY A 95 12.65 -0.41 -9.63
C GLY A 95 11.44 -0.88 -8.82
N VAL A 96 10.85 0.08 -8.11
CA VAL A 96 9.65 -0.12 -7.30
C VAL A 96 8.45 0.44 -8.05
N ASN A 97 7.42 -0.37 -8.26
CA ASN A 97 6.22 0.03 -8.99
C ASN A 97 5.08 0.45 -8.07
N ALA A 98 4.95 -0.20 -6.92
CA ALA A 98 3.82 0.02 -6.03
C ALA A 98 4.18 -0.13 -4.56
N VAL A 99 3.39 0.52 -3.70
CA VAL A 99 3.50 0.48 -2.24
C VAL A 99 2.12 0.54 -1.60
N SER A 100 1.90 -0.26 -0.54
CA SER A 100 0.65 -0.25 0.22
C SER A 100 0.91 -0.47 1.71
N TRP A 101 0.37 0.43 2.55
CA TRP A 101 0.52 0.33 4.00
C TRP A 101 -0.32 -0.80 4.59
N ALA A 102 0.23 -1.46 5.62
CA ALA A 102 -0.53 -2.34 6.48
C ALA A 102 -1.50 -1.54 7.37
N PRO A 103 -2.67 -2.10 7.70
CA PRO A 103 -3.51 -1.54 8.76
C PRO A 103 -2.79 -1.61 10.11
N THR A 104 -3.04 -0.64 10.99
CA THR A 104 -2.41 -0.57 12.32
C THR A 104 -3.01 -1.53 13.33
N GLY A 105 -4.19 -2.07 13.03
CA GLY A 105 -4.87 -3.03 13.88
C GLY A 105 -4.20 -4.41 13.88
N ILE A 106 -4.24 -5.10 15.02
CA ILE A 106 -3.79 -6.49 15.12
C ILE A 106 -4.85 -7.39 14.47
N PRO A 107 -4.47 -8.34 13.59
CA PRO A 107 -5.41 -9.32 13.06
C PRO A 107 -6.15 -10.05 14.19
N GLY A 108 -7.48 -10.13 14.07
CA GLY A 108 -8.32 -10.75 15.10
C GLY A 108 -8.68 -9.84 16.28
N ALA A 109 -8.34 -8.57 16.26
CA ALA A 109 -8.68 -7.62 17.33
C ALA A 109 -10.18 -7.54 17.61
N ILE A 110 -11.02 -7.66 16.57
CA ILE A 110 -12.49 -7.63 16.69
C ILE A 110 -13.04 -8.93 17.35
N ALA A 111 -12.35 -10.06 17.19
CA ALA A 111 -12.80 -11.36 17.67
C ALA A 111 -12.39 -11.67 19.12
N ARG A 112 -11.51 -10.85 19.71
CA ARG A 112 -11.05 -11.05 21.09
C ARG A 112 -12.05 -10.45 22.07
N LYS A 113 -12.80 -11.33 22.73
CA LYS A 113 -13.75 -10.98 23.82
C LYS A 113 -13.07 -10.52 25.12
N ASP A 114 -11.79 -10.83 25.27
CA ASP A 114 -11.05 -10.54 26.50
C ASP A 114 -10.35 -9.19 26.33
N GLY A 115 -10.78 -8.20 27.08
CA GLY A 115 -10.24 -6.83 27.09
C GLY A 115 -8.75 -6.70 27.50
N GLY A 116 -7.96 -7.75 27.30
CA GLY A 116 -6.57 -7.88 27.68
C GLY A 116 -5.53 -7.65 26.59
N ALA A 117 -5.90 -7.19 25.42
CA ALA A 117 -4.89 -6.75 24.45
C ALA A 117 -4.46 -5.34 24.83
N THR A 118 -3.38 -5.17 25.58
CA THR A 118 -2.57 -3.98 25.53
C THR A 118 -2.26 -3.77 24.03
N ALA A 119 -2.90 -2.77 23.43
CA ALA A 119 -2.55 -2.33 22.09
C ALA A 119 -1.06 -1.97 22.13
N GLY A 120 -0.21 -2.86 21.63
CA GLY A 120 1.19 -2.53 21.41
C GLY A 120 1.23 -1.26 20.53
N ALA A 121 2.29 -0.50 20.60
CA ALA A 121 2.47 0.67 19.75
C ALA A 121 2.23 0.26 18.28
N PRO A 122 1.51 1.06 17.49
CA PRO A 122 1.21 0.72 16.11
C PRO A 122 2.50 0.54 15.32
N VAL A 123 2.60 -0.57 14.61
CA VAL A 123 3.80 -0.95 13.85
C VAL A 123 3.76 -0.31 12.47
N ARG A 124 4.82 0.43 12.11
CA ARG A 124 4.98 0.99 10.76
C ARG A 124 5.40 -0.11 9.80
N ARG A 125 4.45 -0.64 9.04
CA ARG A 125 4.66 -1.74 8.09
C ARG A 125 3.97 -1.45 6.76
N PHE A 126 4.58 -1.85 5.66
CA PHE A 126 4.00 -1.76 4.31
C PHE A 126 4.56 -2.85 3.40
N VAL A 127 3.90 -3.06 2.26
CA VAL A 127 4.31 -3.96 1.20
C VAL A 127 4.70 -3.18 -0.03
N THR A 128 5.69 -3.69 -0.78
CA THR A 128 6.12 -3.14 -2.09
C THR A 128 6.14 -4.22 -3.16
N GLY A 129 5.88 -3.82 -4.40
CA GLY A 129 6.03 -4.66 -5.59
C GLY A 129 7.03 -4.01 -6.56
N GLY A 130 7.94 -4.83 -7.09
CA GLY A 130 9.02 -4.38 -7.94
C GLY A 130 9.03 -4.98 -9.35
N SER A 131 9.86 -4.38 -10.21
CA SER A 131 10.18 -4.91 -11.53
C SER A 131 11.17 -6.09 -11.48
N ASP A 132 11.63 -6.45 -10.29
CA ASP A 132 12.38 -7.70 -10.01
C ASP A 132 11.47 -8.89 -9.71
N ASN A 133 10.16 -8.75 -9.95
CA ASN A 133 9.11 -9.78 -9.79
C ASN A 133 8.82 -10.12 -8.32
N GLU A 134 9.44 -9.42 -7.38
CA GLU A 134 9.30 -9.69 -5.96
C GLU A 134 8.23 -8.81 -5.31
N VAL A 135 7.61 -9.36 -4.26
CA VAL A 135 6.73 -8.65 -3.32
C VAL A 135 7.38 -8.72 -1.96
N LYS A 136 7.71 -7.56 -1.37
CA LYS A 136 8.47 -7.45 -0.13
C LYS A 136 7.67 -6.74 0.94
N VAL A 137 7.77 -7.23 2.17
CA VAL A 137 7.21 -6.58 3.36
C VAL A 137 8.33 -5.88 4.13
N TRP A 138 8.06 -4.66 4.52
CA TRP A 138 8.98 -3.77 5.23
C TRP A 138 8.41 -3.37 6.57
N GLU A 139 9.26 -3.31 7.59
CA GLU A 139 8.90 -2.89 8.92
C GLU A 139 9.92 -1.89 9.46
N TRP A 140 9.45 -0.89 10.20
CA TRP A 140 10.30 0.07 10.85
C TRP A 140 10.98 -0.52 12.08
N ASN A 141 12.31 -0.55 12.07
CA ASN A 141 13.11 -0.94 13.22
C ASN A 141 13.43 0.29 14.07
N ASN A 142 12.81 0.38 15.26
CA ASN A 142 13.00 1.50 16.18
C ASN A 142 14.43 1.62 16.71
N THR A 143 15.16 0.51 16.82
CA THR A 143 16.55 0.53 17.30
C THR A 143 17.50 0.99 16.20
N ALA A 144 17.34 0.47 15.00
CA ALA A 144 18.17 0.79 13.84
C ALA A 144 17.76 2.10 13.14
N GLN A 145 16.58 2.66 13.48
CA GLN A 145 16.00 3.88 12.88
C GLN A 145 15.92 3.80 11.34
N ARG A 146 15.51 2.63 10.82
CA ARG A 146 15.35 2.37 9.39
C ARG A 146 14.27 1.34 9.11
N TYR A 147 13.81 1.31 7.87
CA TYR A 147 12.97 0.20 7.38
C TYR A 147 13.85 -1.00 7.04
N GLU A 148 13.43 -2.17 7.46
CA GLU A 148 14.09 -3.44 7.18
C GLU A 148 13.14 -4.37 6.44
N ASN A 149 13.66 -5.12 5.46
CA ASN A 149 12.89 -6.16 4.80
C ASN A 149 12.68 -7.32 5.79
N THR A 150 11.42 -7.60 6.13
CA THR A 150 11.07 -8.68 7.05
C THR A 150 10.77 -9.98 6.32
N VAL A 151 10.27 -9.90 5.09
CA VAL A 151 9.99 -11.06 4.25
C VAL A 151 9.91 -10.67 2.76
N VAL A 152 10.46 -11.54 1.91
CA VAL A 152 10.09 -11.64 0.50
C VAL A 152 8.99 -12.68 0.43
N LEU A 153 7.81 -12.31 -0.05
CA LEU A 153 6.67 -13.22 -0.08
C LEU A 153 6.97 -14.44 -0.96
N PRO A 154 6.66 -15.67 -0.48
CA PRO A 154 7.00 -16.91 -1.18
C PRO A 154 6.22 -17.04 -2.48
N ASP A 155 6.74 -17.88 -3.39
CA ASP A 155 6.09 -18.18 -4.67
C ASP A 155 5.78 -16.89 -5.48
N GLY A 156 6.81 -16.04 -5.66
CA GLY A 156 6.71 -14.75 -6.32
C GLY A 156 6.35 -14.84 -7.81
N HIS A 157 6.04 -13.70 -8.42
CA HIS A 157 5.67 -13.58 -9.83
C HIS A 157 6.81 -13.94 -10.79
N SER A 158 6.46 -14.28 -12.03
CA SER A 158 7.43 -14.54 -13.12
C SER A 158 7.72 -13.32 -13.99
N ASP A 159 7.00 -12.20 -13.78
CA ASP A 159 7.17 -10.93 -14.47
C ASP A 159 6.86 -9.78 -13.52
N TRP A 160 7.04 -8.54 -13.95
CA TRP A 160 6.95 -7.33 -13.14
C TRP A 160 5.67 -7.27 -12.32
N VAL A 161 5.82 -7.02 -11.03
CA VAL A 161 4.70 -6.69 -10.15
C VAL A 161 4.29 -5.24 -10.43
N ARG A 162 3.06 -5.04 -10.88
CA ARG A 162 2.54 -3.72 -11.27
C ARG A 162 1.87 -2.99 -10.12
N ASP A 163 1.18 -3.75 -9.26
CA ASP A 163 0.49 -3.19 -8.11
C ASP A 163 0.47 -4.15 -6.94
N VAL A 164 0.40 -3.60 -5.74
CA VAL A 164 0.23 -4.33 -4.49
C VAL A 164 -0.79 -3.65 -3.60
N ALA A 165 -1.58 -4.43 -2.89
CA ALA A 165 -2.56 -3.92 -1.95
C ALA A 165 -2.60 -4.77 -0.67
N TRP A 166 -2.39 -4.12 0.48
CA TRP A 166 -2.62 -4.73 1.79
C TRP A 166 -4.09 -4.53 2.16
N SER A 167 -4.78 -5.61 2.53
CA SER A 167 -6.19 -5.53 2.93
C SER A 167 -6.34 -4.76 4.25
N PRO A 168 -7.26 -3.81 4.34
CA PRO A 168 -7.55 -3.06 5.57
C PRO A 168 -8.32 -3.89 6.61
N THR A 169 -8.52 -5.19 6.38
CA THR A 169 -9.29 -6.05 7.29
C THR A 169 -8.63 -6.14 8.68
N LEU A 170 -9.47 -6.16 9.70
CA LEU A 170 -9.10 -6.43 11.10
C LEU A 170 -9.54 -7.83 11.57
N LEU A 171 -9.93 -8.69 10.63
CA LEU A 171 -10.29 -10.09 10.89
C LEU A 171 -9.05 -10.91 11.25
N SER A 172 -9.24 -12.20 11.51
CA SER A 172 -8.20 -13.12 12.01
C SER A 172 -7.00 -13.32 11.09
N LYS A 173 -7.13 -12.97 9.81
CA LYS A 173 -6.07 -13.08 8.81
C LYS A 173 -5.78 -11.73 8.18
N SER A 174 -4.51 -11.46 7.90
CA SER A 174 -4.07 -10.40 6.99
C SER A 174 -4.00 -10.94 5.58
N TYR A 175 -4.31 -10.09 4.59
CA TYR A 175 -4.21 -10.42 3.17
C TYR A 175 -3.37 -9.39 2.46
N ILE A 176 -2.49 -9.86 1.57
CA ILE A 176 -1.79 -9.04 0.58
C ILE A 176 -2.17 -9.58 -0.80
N ALA A 177 -2.57 -8.71 -1.70
CA ALA A 177 -2.77 -9.04 -3.11
C ALA A 177 -1.75 -8.29 -3.97
N SER A 178 -1.31 -8.92 -5.06
CA SER A 178 -0.49 -8.29 -6.08
C SER A 178 -1.01 -8.57 -7.48
N ALA A 179 -0.85 -7.63 -8.39
CA ALA A 179 -1.12 -7.75 -9.81
C ALA A 179 0.19 -7.71 -10.60
N SER A 180 0.32 -8.57 -11.61
CA SER A 180 1.55 -8.68 -12.40
C SER A 180 1.31 -8.73 -13.91
N GLN A 181 2.40 -8.43 -14.64
CA GLN A 181 2.48 -8.65 -16.08
C GLN A 181 2.45 -10.14 -16.46
N ASP A 182 2.73 -11.04 -15.52
CA ASP A 182 2.59 -12.48 -15.72
C ASP A 182 1.13 -12.93 -15.85
N LYS A 183 0.18 -11.99 -15.88
CA LYS A 183 -1.27 -12.20 -16.01
C LYS A 183 -1.89 -12.88 -14.80
N THR A 184 -1.24 -12.82 -13.64
CA THR A 184 -1.78 -13.41 -12.42
C THR A 184 -1.98 -12.35 -11.33
N VAL A 185 -3.00 -12.57 -10.50
CA VAL A 185 -3.07 -12.00 -9.15
C VAL A 185 -2.66 -13.08 -8.17
N ARG A 186 -1.75 -12.74 -7.26
CA ARG A 186 -1.40 -13.60 -6.14
C ARG A 186 -1.93 -13.02 -4.85
N ILE A 187 -2.46 -13.90 -4.00
CA ILE A 187 -3.04 -13.53 -2.70
C ILE A 187 -2.33 -14.34 -1.63
N TRP A 188 -1.63 -13.65 -0.76
CA TRP A 188 -0.99 -14.22 0.43
C TRP A 188 -1.81 -13.91 1.66
N THR A 189 -1.80 -14.84 2.61
CA THR A 189 -2.42 -14.66 3.91
C THR A 189 -1.44 -14.93 5.04
N SER A 190 -1.64 -14.24 6.15
CA SER A 190 -0.91 -14.48 7.39
C SER A 190 -1.83 -14.30 8.58
N VAL A 191 -1.66 -15.14 9.59
CA VAL A 191 -2.31 -15.01 10.91
C VAL A 191 -1.45 -14.19 11.89
N ASN A 192 -0.17 -14.00 11.55
CA ASN A 192 0.79 -13.19 12.31
C ASN A 192 1.73 -12.45 11.34
N PRO A 193 1.36 -11.26 10.84
CA PRO A 193 2.16 -10.53 9.86
C PRO A 193 3.57 -10.15 10.31
N ALA A 194 3.88 -10.24 11.61
CA ALA A 194 5.21 -10.01 12.15
C ALA A 194 6.15 -11.22 11.97
N ASP A 195 5.59 -12.41 11.72
CA ASP A 195 6.33 -13.63 11.48
C ASP A 195 6.42 -13.90 9.99
N ALA A 196 7.63 -13.80 9.44
CA ALA A 196 7.91 -14.04 8.03
C ALA A 196 7.43 -15.41 7.55
N SER A 197 7.55 -16.45 8.41
CA SER A 197 7.16 -17.82 8.08
C SER A 197 5.65 -18.05 8.05
N SER A 198 4.87 -17.10 8.56
CA SER A 198 3.40 -17.17 8.56
C SER A 198 2.73 -16.75 7.25
N TRP A 199 3.50 -16.13 6.32
CA TRP A 199 2.98 -15.73 5.02
C TRP A 199 2.94 -16.92 4.06
N LEU A 200 1.76 -17.22 3.56
CA LEU A 200 1.51 -18.33 2.64
C LEU A 200 0.78 -17.81 1.40
N LEU A 201 1.22 -18.24 0.22
CA LEU A 201 0.43 -18.05 -1.01
C LEU A 201 -0.81 -18.94 -0.92
N THR A 202 -1.98 -18.32 -0.80
CA THR A 202 -3.23 -19.06 -0.63
C THR A 202 -4.05 -19.14 -1.92
N LYS A 203 -3.82 -18.21 -2.84
CA LYS A 203 -4.53 -18.20 -4.12
C LYS A 203 -3.73 -17.52 -5.22
N THR A 204 -3.74 -18.12 -6.40
CA THR A 204 -3.39 -17.49 -7.68
C THR A 204 -4.68 -17.41 -8.52
N LEU A 205 -4.98 -16.21 -9.02
CA LEU A 205 -6.04 -15.96 -9.99
C LEU A 205 -5.36 -15.73 -11.34
N GLU A 206 -5.78 -16.45 -12.38
CA GLU A 206 -5.24 -16.37 -13.73
C GLU A 206 -6.16 -15.55 -14.64
N PHE A 207 -5.56 -14.76 -15.52
CA PHE A 207 -6.25 -13.88 -16.47
C PHE A 207 -5.65 -14.01 -17.86
N ASP A 208 -6.38 -13.58 -18.87
CA ASP A 208 -5.89 -13.60 -20.26
C ASP A 208 -5.02 -12.39 -20.61
N ALA A 209 -5.11 -11.30 -19.83
CA ALA A 209 -4.39 -10.05 -20.05
C ALA A 209 -3.45 -9.70 -18.89
N VAL A 210 -2.47 -8.84 -19.15
CA VAL A 210 -1.62 -8.24 -18.13
C VAL A 210 -2.46 -7.45 -17.12
N LEU A 211 -2.06 -7.45 -15.87
CA LEU A 211 -2.80 -6.80 -14.80
C LEU A 211 -2.10 -5.51 -14.37
N TRP A 212 -2.91 -4.48 -14.11
CA TRP A 212 -2.44 -3.15 -13.79
C TRP A 212 -2.71 -2.73 -12.35
N ARG A 213 -3.89 -3.08 -11.81
CA ARG A 213 -4.29 -2.62 -10.46
C ARG A 213 -5.03 -3.70 -9.68
N VAL A 214 -4.79 -3.68 -8.38
CA VAL A 214 -5.55 -4.40 -7.36
C VAL A 214 -5.96 -3.45 -6.25
N SER A 215 -7.18 -3.60 -5.74
CA SER A 215 -7.68 -2.75 -4.66
C SER A 215 -8.66 -3.52 -3.79
N TRP A 216 -8.55 -3.36 -2.48
CA TRP A 216 -9.49 -3.94 -1.51
C TRP A 216 -10.65 -2.99 -1.22
N SER A 217 -11.82 -3.54 -0.98
CA SER A 217 -12.91 -2.78 -0.36
C SER A 217 -12.51 -2.29 1.03
N LEU A 218 -13.20 -1.28 1.55
CA LEU A 218 -12.94 -0.75 2.91
C LEU A 218 -13.07 -1.81 4.01
N SER A 219 -13.94 -2.80 3.83
CA SER A 219 -14.08 -3.95 4.74
C SER A 219 -12.99 -5.01 4.55
N GLY A 220 -12.18 -4.90 3.50
CA GLY A 220 -11.08 -5.82 3.21
C GLY A 220 -11.52 -7.22 2.74
N ASN A 221 -12.77 -7.41 2.32
CA ASN A 221 -13.32 -8.71 1.95
C ASN A 221 -13.65 -8.87 0.46
N ILE A 222 -13.56 -7.80 -0.33
CA ILE A 222 -13.71 -7.83 -1.78
C ILE A 222 -12.44 -7.27 -2.40
N LEU A 223 -11.88 -8.01 -3.35
CA LEU A 223 -10.74 -7.60 -4.16
C LEU A 223 -11.21 -7.21 -5.54
N ALA A 224 -10.93 -5.99 -5.96
CA ALA A 224 -11.10 -5.51 -7.32
C ALA A 224 -9.78 -5.69 -8.08
N VAL A 225 -9.86 -6.19 -9.31
CA VAL A 225 -8.72 -6.39 -10.21
C VAL A 225 -9.04 -5.76 -11.55
N SER A 226 -8.10 -5.00 -12.12
CA SER A 226 -8.19 -4.45 -13.47
C SER A 226 -6.95 -4.77 -14.30
N GLY A 227 -7.15 -5.02 -15.58
CA GLY A 227 -6.10 -5.42 -16.50
C GLY A 227 -6.14 -4.69 -17.85
N GLY A 228 -5.35 -5.19 -18.79
CA GLY A 228 -5.24 -4.64 -20.15
C GLY A 228 -6.39 -5.02 -21.08
N ASP A 229 -7.36 -5.77 -20.61
CA ASP A 229 -8.58 -6.18 -21.34
C ASP A 229 -9.76 -5.22 -21.11
N ASN A 230 -9.53 -4.08 -20.43
CA ASN A 230 -10.54 -3.08 -20.05
C ASN A 230 -11.67 -3.63 -19.15
N LYS A 231 -11.40 -4.74 -18.46
CA LYS A 231 -12.34 -5.33 -17.51
C LYS A 231 -11.96 -5.01 -16.07
N VAL A 232 -12.98 -4.89 -15.23
CA VAL A 232 -12.81 -4.88 -13.76
C VAL A 232 -13.55 -6.07 -13.20
N THR A 233 -12.83 -6.93 -12.48
CA THR A 233 -13.40 -8.12 -11.84
C THR A 233 -13.38 -7.95 -10.33
N LEU A 234 -14.45 -8.40 -9.67
CA LEU A 234 -14.59 -8.39 -8.22
C LEU A 234 -14.56 -9.82 -7.69
N TRP A 235 -13.68 -10.06 -6.74
CA TRP A 235 -13.41 -11.36 -6.14
C TRP A 235 -13.66 -11.34 -4.65
N LYS A 236 -14.14 -12.46 -4.11
CA LYS A 236 -14.39 -12.64 -2.68
C LYS A 236 -14.03 -14.05 -2.23
N GLU A 237 -13.46 -14.17 -1.03
CA GLU A 237 -13.29 -15.45 -0.36
C GLU A 237 -14.59 -15.86 0.33
N ASP A 238 -15.05 -17.10 0.10
CA ASP A 238 -16.19 -17.68 0.79
C ASP A 238 -15.80 -18.17 2.20
N LEU A 239 -16.78 -18.65 2.97
CA LEU A 239 -16.55 -19.17 4.33
C LEU A 239 -15.70 -20.45 4.37
N LYS A 240 -15.48 -21.10 3.23
CA LYS A 240 -14.66 -22.30 3.09
C LYS A 240 -13.23 -21.99 2.59
N GLY A 241 -12.90 -20.70 2.40
CA GLY A 241 -11.59 -20.24 1.91
C GLY A 241 -11.45 -20.32 0.39
N LYS A 242 -12.54 -20.49 -0.37
CA LYS A 242 -12.53 -20.51 -1.84
C LYS A 242 -12.76 -19.09 -2.36
N TRP A 243 -11.91 -18.67 -3.30
CA TRP A 243 -12.07 -17.40 -3.99
C TRP A 243 -13.00 -17.55 -5.20
N GLU A 244 -14.02 -16.71 -5.27
CA GLU A 244 -15.04 -16.71 -6.29
C GLU A 244 -15.17 -15.35 -6.96
N LEU A 245 -15.39 -15.38 -8.30
CA LEU A 245 -15.75 -14.17 -9.05
C LEU A 245 -17.17 -13.76 -8.66
N VAL A 246 -17.30 -12.57 -8.10
CA VAL A 246 -18.59 -12.00 -7.70
C VAL A 246 -19.23 -11.25 -8.86
N LYS A 247 -18.41 -10.50 -9.59
CA LYS A 247 -18.89 -9.66 -10.70
C LYS A 247 -17.76 -9.36 -11.67
N GLU A 248 -18.09 -9.32 -12.94
CA GLU A 248 -17.28 -8.70 -14.01
C GLU A 248 -18.01 -7.44 -14.48
N VAL A 249 -17.27 -6.34 -14.59
CA VAL A 249 -17.75 -5.07 -15.13
C VAL A 249 -16.97 -4.80 -16.40
N THR A 250 -17.67 -4.68 -17.50
CA THR A 250 -17.16 -4.28 -18.81
C THR A 250 -17.76 -2.94 -19.16
N GLU A 251 -17.03 -2.10 -19.88
CA GLU A 251 -17.59 -0.88 -20.49
C GLU A 251 -18.66 -1.19 -21.53
#